data_4318135ac7e85e73f26d2c7c906291a7
#
_entry.id   4318135ac7e85e73f26d2c7c906291a7
#
_cell.length_a   1.000
_cell.length_b   1.000
_cell.length_c   1.000
_cell.angle_alpha   90.00
_cell.angle_beta   90.00
_cell.angle_gamma   90.00
#
_symmetry.space_group_name_H-M   'P 1'
#
loop_
_entity.id
_entity.type
_entity.pdbx_description
1 polymer ?
#
loop_
_entity_poly.entity_id
_entity_poly.type
_entity_poly.pdbx_seq_one_letter_code
_entity_poly.pdbx_strand_id
1 'polypeptide(L)'
;MDMKKFKKYAIPALTVFVVITIVNTVFHGVIMEKTYLQNAHLFRPMDAICQHKYYFWLANLIFSFAFCYIYSKGHEKTDPVAQGIRFGLWISLLIWVPAAITNYTIYPHPQSLELAWLLGHTVESVLAGITAAHMFSRTK
;
A
#
# COMPACT_ATOMS: atom_id res chain seq x y z
N MET A 1 -0.47 14.99 -24.77
CA MET A 1 -0.75 14.79 -23.31
C MET A 1 -0.48 16.12 -22.61
N ASP A 2 -1.48 16.72 -21.99
CA ASP A 2 -1.33 18.02 -21.31
C ASP A 2 -0.42 17.84 -20.07
N MET A 3 0.77 18.46 -20.12
CA MET A 3 1.79 18.41 -19.06
C MET A 3 1.25 18.87 -17.69
N LYS A 4 0.32 19.83 -17.66
CA LYS A 4 -0.32 20.29 -16.41
C LYS A 4 -1.21 19.21 -15.82
N LYS A 5 -1.98 18.50 -16.65
CA LYS A 5 -2.81 17.37 -16.20
C LYS A 5 -1.95 16.21 -15.71
N PHE A 6 -0.87 15.88 -16.40
CA PHE A 6 0.05 14.81 -15.97
C PHE A 6 0.67 15.11 -14.61
N LYS A 7 1.22 16.33 -14.41
CA LYS A 7 1.82 16.74 -13.14
C LYS A 7 0.84 16.69 -11.97
N LYS A 8 -0.45 17.01 -12.21
CA LYS A 8 -1.51 16.97 -11.21
C LYS A 8 -1.67 15.60 -10.56
N TYR A 9 -1.42 14.51 -11.28
CA TYR A 9 -1.54 13.14 -10.77
C TYR A 9 -0.19 12.51 -10.44
N ALA A 10 0.84 12.81 -11.21
CA ALA A 10 2.15 12.21 -11.04
C ALA A 10 2.83 12.60 -9.73
N ILE A 11 2.77 13.87 -9.33
CA ILE A 11 3.40 14.32 -8.09
C ILE A 11 2.75 13.66 -6.86
N PRO A 12 1.41 13.68 -6.67
CA PRO A 12 0.78 12.93 -5.60
C PRO A 12 1.11 11.43 -5.63
N ALA A 13 1.07 10.80 -6.79
CA ALA A 13 1.35 9.37 -6.93
C ALA A 13 2.79 9.02 -6.56
N LEU A 14 3.77 9.81 -6.98
CA LEU A 14 5.17 9.61 -6.60
C LEU A 14 5.40 9.84 -5.10
N THR A 15 4.72 10.81 -4.49
CA THR A 15 4.79 11.04 -3.04
C THR A 15 4.20 9.85 -2.29
N VAL A 16 3.04 9.35 -2.70
CA VAL A 16 2.44 8.13 -2.12
C VAL A 16 3.37 6.94 -2.31
N PHE A 17 3.96 6.77 -3.49
CA PHE A 17 4.92 5.69 -3.76
C PHE A 17 6.11 5.70 -2.79
N VAL A 18 6.68 6.86 -2.51
CA VAL A 18 7.77 6.98 -1.53
C VAL A 18 7.30 6.57 -0.13
N VAL A 19 6.15 7.09 0.30
CA VAL A 19 5.60 6.79 1.63
C VAL A 19 5.33 5.30 1.80
N ILE A 20 4.61 4.67 0.86
CA ILE A 20 4.30 3.23 0.97
C ILE A 20 5.55 2.36 0.85
N THR A 21 6.55 2.76 0.05
CA THR A 21 7.81 2.02 -0.04
C THR A 21 8.57 2.05 1.29
N ILE A 22 8.58 3.19 1.99
CA ILE A 22 9.17 3.29 3.34
C ILE A 22 8.38 2.42 4.32
N VAL A 23 7.05 2.54 4.33
CA VAL A 23 6.18 1.75 5.23
C VAL A 23 6.39 0.25 5.01
N ASN A 24 6.38 -0.21 3.76
CA ASN A 24 6.61 -1.62 3.42
C ASN A 24 8.01 -2.10 3.81
N THR A 25 9.03 -1.28 3.59
CA THR A 25 10.40 -1.61 3.99
C THR A 25 10.52 -1.80 5.51
N VAL A 26 9.93 -0.90 6.29
CA VAL A 26 9.92 -0.99 7.75
C VAL A 26 9.06 -2.19 8.21
N PHE A 27 7.87 -2.32 7.68
CA PHE A 27 6.95 -3.38 8.08
C PHE A 27 7.52 -4.78 7.76
N HIS A 28 7.89 -5.03 6.51
CA HIS A 28 8.38 -6.34 6.08
C HIS A 28 9.83 -6.60 6.45
N GLY A 29 10.69 -5.58 6.43
CA GLY A 29 12.13 -5.74 6.68
C GLY A 29 12.54 -5.66 8.16
N VAL A 30 11.69 -5.05 9.02
CA VAL A 30 12.03 -4.90 10.45
C VAL A 30 10.99 -5.58 11.33
N ILE A 31 9.70 -5.22 11.18
CA ILE A 31 8.65 -5.72 12.09
C ILE A 31 8.39 -7.21 11.85
N MET A 32 8.34 -7.64 10.60
CA MET A 32 7.99 -9.01 10.22
C MET A 32 9.19 -9.95 10.09
N GLU A 33 10.42 -9.46 10.19
CA GLU A 33 11.65 -10.25 9.97
C GLU A 33 11.66 -11.56 10.74
N LYS A 34 11.44 -11.50 12.06
CA LYS A 34 11.41 -12.69 12.93
C LYS A 34 10.32 -13.68 12.51
N THR A 35 9.14 -13.18 12.13
CA THR A 35 8.02 -14.00 11.69
C THR A 35 8.34 -14.70 10.37
N TYR A 36 9.01 -14.03 9.45
CA TYR A 36 9.44 -14.63 8.19
C TYR A 36 10.51 -15.69 8.39
N LEU A 37 11.47 -15.48 9.28
CA LEU A 37 12.48 -16.47 9.60
C LEU A 37 11.86 -17.75 10.19
N GLN A 38 10.87 -17.62 11.08
CA GLN A 38 10.15 -18.76 11.66
C GLN A 38 9.32 -19.54 10.64
N ASN A 39 8.89 -18.90 9.58
CA ASN A 39 8.03 -19.46 8.53
C ASN A 39 8.75 -19.54 7.16
N ALA A 40 10.08 -19.60 7.16
CA ALA A 40 10.89 -19.51 5.93
C ALA A 40 10.52 -20.58 4.90
N HIS A 41 10.05 -21.75 5.34
CA HIS A 41 9.62 -22.85 4.47
C HIS A 41 8.40 -22.52 3.60
N LEU A 42 7.65 -21.45 3.93
CA LEU A 42 6.49 -20.99 3.15
C LEU A 42 6.86 -20.03 2.03
N PHE A 43 8.09 -19.55 2.00
CA PHE A 43 8.55 -18.51 1.08
C PHE A 43 9.63 -19.00 0.15
N ARG A 44 9.85 -18.24 -0.93
CA ARG A 44 11.02 -18.44 -1.79
C ARG A 44 12.30 -18.17 -0.97
N PRO A 45 13.42 -18.82 -1.29
CA PRO A 45 14.71 -18.49 -0.71
C PRO A 45 15.03 -16.99 -0.83
N MET A 46 15.71 -16.42 0.16
CA MET A 46 15.95 -14.98 0.25
C MET A 46 16.74 -14.43 -0.94
N ASP A 47 17.69 -15.19 -1.47
CA ASP A 47 18.47 -14.85 -2.67
C ASP A 47 17.54 -14.69 -3.91
N ALA A 48 16.58 -15.59 -4.09
CA ALA A 48 15.59 -15.50 -5.16
C ALA A 48 14.67 -14.28 -4.97
N ILE A 49 14.26 -13.96 -3.73
CA ILE A 49 13.46 -12.76 -3.44
C ILE A 49 14.27 -11.51 -3.79
N CYS A 50 15.55 -11.44 -3.38
CA CYS A 50 16.43 -10.31 -3.66
C CYS A 50 16.64 -10.08 -5.16
N GLN A 51 16.73 -11.15 -5.97
CA GLN A 51 16.83 -11.03 -7.43
C GLN A 51 15.58 -10.41 -8.07
N HIS A 52 14.40 -10.57 -7.44
CA HIS A 52 13.13 -10.10 -7.94
C HIS A 52 12.58 -8.85 -7.24
N LYS A 53 13.41 -8.19 -6.41
CA LYS A 53 12.98 -7.02 -5.61
C LYS A 53 12.36 -5.87 -6.40
N TYR A 54 12.73 -5.72 -7.68
CA TYR A 54 12.16 -4.68 -8.56
C TYR A 54 10.67 -4.85 -8.82
N TYR A 55 10.12 -6.06 -8.69
CA TYR A 55 8.67 -6.28 -8.79
C TYR A 55 7.91 -5.64 -7.63
N PHE A 56 8.50 -5.58 -6.43
CA PHE A 56 7.87 -4.86 -5.31
C PHE A 56 7.75 -3.36 -5.60
N TRP A 57 8.81 -2.78 -6.17
CA TRP A 57 8.77 -1.36 -6.55
C TRP A 57 7.79 -1.09 -7.69
N LEU A 58 7.73 -1.98 -8.67
CA LEU A 58 6.78 -1.88 -9.75
C LEU A 58 5.32 -1.98 -9.23
N ALA A 59 5.05 -2.93 -8.33
CA ALA A 59 3.74 -3.08 -7.71
C ALA A 59 3.34 -1.83 -6.90
N ASN A 60 4.25 -1.31 -6.06
CA ASN A 60 4.04 -0.08 -5.32
C ASN A 60 3.79 1.13 -6.23
N LEU A 61 4.50 1.22 -7.35
CA LEU A 61 4.33 2.29 -8.33
C LEU A 61 2.94 2.23 -8.98
N ILE A 62 2.55 1.06 -9.48
CA ILE A 62 1.23 0.82 -10.08
C ILE A 62 0.12 1.14 -9.06
N PHE A 63 0.24 0.61 -7.85
CA PHE A 63 -0.70 0.87 -6.77
C PHE A 63 -0.84 2.37 -6.50
N SER A 64 0.28 3.10 -6.36
CA SER A 64 0.27 4.54 -6.05
C SER A 64 -0.43 5.37 -7.12
N PHE A 65 -0.20 5.06 -8.40
CA PHE A 65 -0.87 5.76 -9.50
C PHE A 65 -2.37 5.46 -9.53
N ALA A 66 -2.76 4.19 -9.41
CA ALA A 66 -4.16 3.79 -9.37
C ALA A 66 -4.88 4.38 -8.14
N PHE A 67 -4.25 4.30 -6.97
CA PHE A 67 -4.75 4.85 -5.72
C PHE A 67 -5.03 6.35 -5.81
N CYS A 68 -4.05 7.13 -6.27
CA CYS A 68 -4.19 8.58 -6.45
C CYS A 68 -5.23 8.95 -7.51
N TYR A 69 -5.31 8.17 -8.58
CA TYR A 69 -6.33 8.38 -9.61
C TYR A 69 -7.74 8.19 -9.06
N ILE A 70 -7.99 7.07 -8.35
CA ILE A 70 -9.28 6.79 -7.72
C ILE A 70 -9.61 7.85 -6.66
N TYR A 71 -8.65 8.19 -5.79
CA TYR A 71 -8.82 9.24 -4.79
C TYR A 71 -9.27 10.57 -5.43
N SER A 72 -8.66 10.94 -6.55
CA SER A 72 -8.98 12.20 -7.25
C SER A 72 -10.42 12.29 -7.76
N LYS A 73 -11.09 11.14 -7.95
CA LYS A 73 -12.50 11.09 -8.41
C LYS A 73 -13.50 11.30 -7.28
N GLY A 74 -13.12 10.99 -6.05
CA GLY A 74 -13.96 11.17 -4.85
C GLY A 74 -13.44 12.22 -3.88
N HIS A 75 -12.49 13.08 -4.32
CA HIS A 75 -11.92 14.10 -3.45
C HIS A 75 -12.95 15.17 -3.09
N GLU A 76 -13.18 15.33 -1.80
CA GLU A 76 -14.05 16.35 -1.21
C GLU A 76 -13.20 17.47 -0.60
N LYS A 77 -13.77 18.70 -0.49
CA LYS A 77 -13.13 19.83 0.19
C LYS A 77 -13.40 19.79 1.70
N THR A 78 -12.97 18.70 2.34
CA THR A 78 -13.11 18.47 3.78
C THR A 78 -11.73 18.36 4.42
N ASP A 79 -11.68 18.02 5.73
CA ASP A 79 -10.40 17.77 6.42
C ASP A 79 -9.61 16.65 5.73
N PRO A 80 -8.38 16.94 5.25
CA PRO A 80 -7.58 15.96 4.52
C PRO A 80 -7.26 14.71 5.32
N VAL A 81 -7.05 14.83 6.63
CA VAL A 81 -6.70 13.68 7.48
C VAL A 81 -7.88 12.73 7.58
N ALA A 82 -9.05 13.24 7.97
CA ALA A 82 -10.26 12.44 8.10
C ALA A 82 -10.66 11.78 6.77
N GLN A 83 -10.58 12.52 5.66
CA GLN A 83 -10.86 11.99 4.34
C GLN A 83 -9.84 10.92 3.92
N GLY A 84 -8.56 11.15 4.19
CA GLY A 84 -7.49 10.21 3.88
C GLY A 84 -7.63 8.89 4.65
N ILE A 85 -7.94 8.95 5.95
CA ILE A 85 -8.22 7.78 6.78
C ILE A 85 -9.41 6.99 6.21
N ARG A 86 -10.54 7.67 5.99
CA ARG A 86 -11.76 7.04 5.45
C ARG A 86 -11.50 6.35 4.12
N PHE A 87 -10.80 7.03 3.21
CA PHE A 87 -10.46 6.46 1.91
C PHE A 87 -9.52 5.25 2.02
N GLY A 88 -8.46 5.36 2.83
CA GLY A 88 -7.53 4.26 3.07
C GLY A 88 -8.20 3.01 3.66
N LEU A 89 -9.15 3.19 4.59
CA LEU A 89 -9.96 2.11 5.14
C LEU A 89 -10.86 1.44 4.09
N TRP A 90 -11.48 2.23 3.20
CA TRP A 90 -12.25 1.65 2.08
C TRP A 90 -11.39 0.88 1.10
N ILE A 91 -10.17 1.35 0.79
CA ILE A 91 -9.22 0.61 -0.04
C ILE A 91 -8.78 -0.68 0.65
N SER A 92 -8.52 -0.64 1.95
CA SER A 92 -8.19 -1.85 2.71
C SER A 92 -9.34 -2.86 2.69
N LEU A 93 -10.57 -2.42 2.91
CA LEU A 93 -11.75 -3.27 2.86
C LEU A 93 -11.98 -3.87 1.46
N LEU A 94 -11.68 -3.13 0.41
CA LEU A 94 -11.88 -3.58 -0.97
C LEU A 94 -10.82 -4.58 -1.43
N ILE A 95 -9.55 -4.37 -1.05
CA ILE A 95 -8.42 -5.14 -1.58
C ILE A 95 -7.92 -6.14 -0.55
N TRP A 96 -7.54 -5.66 0.64
CA TRP A 96 -6.76 -6.48 1.58
C TRP A 96 -7.61 -7.44 2.39
N VAL A 97 -8.84 -7.07 2.76
CA VAL A 97 -9.73 -7.98 3.48
C VAL A 97 -10.15 -9.18 2.62
N PRO A 98 -10.63 -9.02 1.36
CA PRO A 98 -10.90 -10.18 0.51
C PRO A 98 -9.66 -11.00 0.19
N ALA A 99 -8.50 -10.34 -0.03
CA ALA A 99 -7.24 -11.05 -0.27
C ALA A 99 -6.83 -11.90 0.93
N ALA A 100 -6.90 -11.36 2.15
CA ALA A 100 -6.57 -12.10 3.38
C ALA A 100 -7.47 -13.34 3.57
N ILE A 101 -8.78 -13.21 3.35
CA ILE A 101 -9.73 -14.33 3.43
C ILE A 101 -9.39 -15.41 2.39
N THR A 102 -9.11 -14.99 1.16
CA THR A 102 -8.78 -15.91 0.06
C THR A 102 -7.44 -16.60 0.32
N ASN A 103 -6.41 -15.85 0.70
CA ASN A 103 -5.08 -16.39 0.99
C ASN A 103 -5.12 -17.40 2.13
N TYR A 104 -5.82 -17.09 3.23
CA TYR A 104 -6.00 -18.00 4.34
C TYR A 104 -6.69 -19.32 3.93
N THR A 105 -7.60 -19.24 2.95
CA THR A 105 -8.29 -20.44 2.43
C THR A 105 -7.40 -21.30 1.55
N ILE A 106 -6.50 -20.68 0.77
CA ILE A 106 -5.69 -21.37 -0.26
C ILE A 106 -4.34 -21.82 0.29
N TYR A 107 -3.69 -20.97 1.08
CA TYR A 107 -2.31 -21.20 1.52
C TYR A 107 -2.26 -21.71 2.97
N PRO A 108 -1.35 -22.64 3.31
CA PRO A 108 -1.19 -23.15 4.65
C PRO A 108 -0.44 -22.17 5.58
N HIS A 109 -0.81 -20.90 5.53
CA HIS A 109 -0.22 -19.87 6.37
C HIS A 109 -0.79 -19.92 7.79
N PRO A 110 0.02 -19.66 8.82
CA PRO A 110 -0.51 -19.38 10.15
C PRO A 110 -1.45 -18.18 10.12
N GLN A 111 -2.58 -18.28 10.81
CA GLN A 111 -3.56 -17.19 10.90
C GLN A 111 -2.92 -15.87 11.39
N SER A 112 -1.98 -15.96 12.32
CA SER A 112 -1.25 -14.80 12.85
C SER A 112 -0.46 -14.04 11.77
N LEU A 113 0.09 -14.76 10.79
CA LEU A 113 0.82 -14.16 9.67
C LEU A 113 -0.12 -13.39 8.75
N GLU A 114 -1.27 -13.99 8.41
CA GLU A 114 -2.26 -13.36 7.55
C GLU A 114 -2.88 -12.12 8.21
N LEU A 115 -3.18 -12.19 9.51
CA LEU A 115 -3.67 -11.03 10.27
C LEU A 115 -2.63 -9.92 10.36
N ALA A 116 -1.36 -10.25 10.54
CA ALA A 116 -0.29 -9.26 10.55
C ALA A 116 -0.18 -8.54 9.20
N TRP A 117 -0.26 -9.26 8.07
CA TRP A 117 -0.28 -8.67 6.74
C TRP A 117 -1.49 -7.76 6.53
N LEU A 118 -2.69 -8.22 6.90
CA LEU A 118 -3.91 -7.43 6.80
C LEU A 118 -3.79 -6.11 7.59
N LEU A 119 -3.29 -6.16 8.81
CA LEU A 119 -3.08 -4.96 9.63
C LEU A 119 -2.01 -4.04 9.02
N GLY A 120 -0.88 -4.59 8.57
CA GLY A 120 0.19 -3.82 7.92
C GLY A 120 -0.30 -3.09 6.67
N HIS A 121 -0.99 -3.80 5.79
CA HIS A 121 -1.55 -3.20 4.58
C HIS A 121 -2.71 -2.22 4.84
N THR A 122 -3.45 -2.41 5.94
CA THR A 122 -4.45 -1.42 6.36
C THR A 122 -3.79 -0.12 6.80
N VAL A 123 -2.74 -0.20 7.62
CA VAL A 123 -1.95 0.98 8.03
C VAL A 123 -1.32 1.66 6.80
N GLU A 124 -0.73 0.90 5.90
CA GLU A 124 -0.18 1.39 4.63
C GLU A 124 -1.23 2.16 3.83
N SER A 125 -2.42 1.58 3.62
CA SER A 125 -3.51 2.20 2.87
C SER A 125 -4.00 3.50 3.52
N VAL A 126 -4.07 3.55 4.85
CA VAL A 126 -4.44 4.76 5.60
C VAL A 126 -3.38 5.85 5.43
N LEU A 127 -2.09 5.53 5.57
CA LEU A 127 -1.00 6.49 5.37
C LEU A 127 -0.93 6.99 3.93
N ALA A 128 -1.14 6.10 2.95
CA ALA A 128 -1.29 6.47 1.55
C ALA A 128 -2.46 7.44 1.32
N GLY A 129 -3.60 7.17 1.98
CA GLY A 129 -4.81 8.01 1.90
C GLY A 129 -4.58 9.40 2.47
N ILE A 130 -3.98 9.51 3.66
CA ILE A 130 -3.63 10.80 4.27
C ILE A 130 -2.65 11.57 3.38
N THR A 131 -1.63 10.88 2.83
CA THR A 131 -0.66 11.50 1.92
C THR A 131 -1.33 12.03 0.67
N ALA A 132 -2.15 11.23 0.00
CA ALA A 132 -2.89 11.64 -1.18
C ALA A 132 -3.79 12.85 -0.88
N ALA A 133 -4.53 12.82 0.25
CA ALA A 133 -5.42 13.89 0.66
C ALA A 133 -4.69 15.24 0.82
N HIS A 134 -3.53 15.24 1.48
CA HIS A 134 -2.71 16.44 1.62
C HIS A 134 -2.17 16.94 0.28
N MET A 135 -1.76 16.04 -0.60
CA MET A 135 -1.23 16.43 -1.90
C MET A 135 -2.32 17.04 -2.79
N PHE A 136 -3.52 16.47 -2.81
CA PHE A 136 -4.63 16.99 -3.59
C PHE A 136 -5.25 18.26 -3.00
N SER A 137 -5.20 18.47 -1.68
CA SER A 137 -5.66 19.72 -1.06
C SER A 137 -4.79 20.93 -1.43
N ARG A 138 -3.51 20.71 -1.75
CA ARG A 138 -2.54 21.75 -2.14
C ARG A 138 -2.56 22.07 -3.64
N THR A 139 -3.17 21.22 -4.46
CA THR A 139 -3.23 21.39 -5.93
C THR A 139 -4.48 22.16 -6.35
N LYS A 140 -4.66 23.37 -5.78
CA LYS A 140 -5.69 24.33 -6.24
C LYS A 140 -5.21 25.12 -7.44
#